data_3a957096428a8111faf4b718176acfde
#
_entry.id   3a957096428a8111faf4b718176acfde
#
_cell.length_a   1.000
_cell.length_b   1.000
_cell.length_c   1.000
_cell.angle_alpha   90.00
_cell.angle_beta   90.00
_cell.angle_gamma   90.00
#
_symmetry.space_group_name_H-M   'P 1'
#
loop_
_entity.id
_entity.type
_entity.pdbx_description
1 polymer ?
#
loop_
_entity_poly.entity_id
_entity_poly.type
_entity_poly.pdbx_seq_one_letter_code
_entity_poly.pdbx_strand_id
1 'polypeptide(L)'
;IAKRCNLTLTLGKNFLPLFPTPEGMSLDDYLTKLSNEGLQERMAQLYPDEAERAAKMPEYQARLDFELGIIIQMQFPGYFLIVQDFINWAKQNGCPVGPGRGSGAGSLVAYSLKITDLDPLKYALLFERFLNPERVSMPDFDVDFCQANRGRVIEYVREKYGAEAVSQIVTFGTM
;
A
#
# COMPACT_ATOMS: atom_id res chain seq x y z
N ILE A 1 24.88 31.78 -12.44
CA ILE A 1 24.55 30.64 -11.56
C ILE A 1 23.28 30.95 -10.78
N ALA A 2 23.20 32.07 -10.02
CA ALA A 2 22.04 32.42 -9.18
C ALA A 2 20.68 32.38 -9.89
N LYS A 3 20.58 32.88 -11.14
CA LYS A 3 19.36 32.83 -11.96
C LYS A 3 18.95 31.39 -12.35
N ARG A 4 19.87 30.43 -12.33
CA ARG A 4 19.60 29.01 -12.65
C ARG A 4 19.26 28.18 -11.43
N CYS A 5 19.50 28.70 -10.24
CA CYS A 5 19.22 28.04 -8.97
C CYS A 5 17.92 28.56 -8.33
N ASN A 6 16.98 29.01 -9.16
CA ASN A 6 15.69 29.53 -8.70
C ASN A 6 14.66 28.40 -8.74
N LEU A 7 14.23 27.93 -7.55
CA LEU A 7 13.25 26.86 -7.37
C LEU A 7 12.11 27.35 -6.48
N THR A 8 10.89 27.19 -6.95
CA THR A 8 9.69 27.41 -6.14
C THR A 8 9.20 26.08 -5.58
N LEU A 9 9.14 25.96 -4.25
CA LEU A 9 8.65 24.78 -3.56
C LEU A 9 7.17 24.96 -3.19
N THR A 10 6.36 23.95 -3.48
CA THR A 10 4.99 23.87 -2.98
C THR A 10 4.99 22.91 -1.79
N LEU A 11 4.84 23.44 -0.59
CA LEU A 11 4.82 22.68 0.65
C LEU A 11 3.38 22.36 1.08
N GLY A 12 3.20 21.24 1.78
CA GLY A 12 1.92 20.85 2.37
C GLY A 12 0.86 20.36 1.37
N LYS A 13 1.25 20.07 0.13
CA LYS A 13 0.36 19.51 -0.88
C LYS A 13 0.84 18.11 -1.28
N ASN A 14 -0.04 17.12 -1.15
CA ASN A 14 0.21 15.78 -1.65
C ASN A 14 -0.12 15.70 -3.14
N PHE A 15 0.81 15.17 -3.93
CA PHE A 15 0.63 14.94 -5.36
C PHE A 15 0.60 13.43 -5.59
N LEU A 16 -0.60 12.86 -5.57
CA LEU A 16 -0.81 11.45 -5.91
C LEU A 16 -1.39 11.34 -7.31
N PRO A 17 -0.91 10.41 -8.15
CA PRO A 17 -1.57 10.12 -9.41
C PRO A 17 -2.97 9.55 -9.17
N LEU A 18 -3.86 9.71 -10.16
CA LEU A 18 -5.19 9.15 -10.11
C LEU A 18 -5.13 7.66 -10.41
N PHE A 19 -5.69 6.86 -9.52
CA PHE A 19 -5.88 5.43 -9.78
C PHE A 19 -7.16 5.21 -10.60
N PRO A 20 -7.10 4.49 -11.73
CA PRO A 20 -8.29 4.19 -12.53
C PRO A 20 -9.14 3.14 -11.82
N THR A 21 -10.34 3.53 -11.39
CA THR A 21 -11.33 2.60 -10.84
C THR A 21 -12.25 2.06 -11.95
N PRO A 22 -12.89 0.90 -11.75
CA PRO A 22 -13.96 0.43 -12.62
C PRO A 22 -15.09 1.47 -12.73
N GLU A 23 -15.77 1.48 -13.88
CA GLU A 23 -16.84 2.45 -14.17
C GLU A 23 -17.92 2.44 -13.08
N GLY A 24 -18.27 3.63 -12.59
CA GLY A 24 -19.30 3.84 -11.55
C GLY A 24 -18.85 3.53 -10.12
N MET A 25 -17.56 3.24 -9.86
CA MET A 25 -17.06 2.92 -8.52
C MET A 25 -16.12 4.02 -8.00
N SER A 26 -16.34 4.48 -6.78
CA SER A 26 -15.41 5.40 -6.11
C SER A 26 -14.12 4.69 -5.68
N LEU A 27 -13.06 5.47 -5.39
CA LEU A 27 -11.81 4.92 -4.82
C LEU A 27 -12.07 4.22 -3.49
N ASP A 28 -12.95 4.79 -2.66
CA ASP A 28 -13.29 4.28 -1.34
C ASP A 28 -14.01 2.93 -1.43
N ASP A 29 -15.02 2.84 -2.30
CA ASP A 29 -15.76 1.60 -2.53
C ASP A 29 -14.88 0.52 -3.13
N TYR A 30 -14.00 0.91 -4.06
CA TYR A 30 -13.10 -0.04 -4.71
C TYR A 30 -12.06 -0.58 -3.74
N LEU A 31 -11.46 0.28 -2.91
CA LEU A 31 -10.55 -0.16 -1.84
C LEU A 31 -11.25 -1.09 -0.88
N THR A 32 -12.46 -0.72 -0.41
CA THR A 32 -13.26 -1.52 0.53
C THR A 32 -13.57 -2.89 -0.05
N LYS A 33 -14.00 -2.94 -1.32
CA LYS A 33 -14.29 -4.20 -2.01
C LYS A 33 -13.06 -5.10 -2.08
N LEU A 34 -11.94 -4.61 -2.60
CA LEU A 34 -10.72 -5.41 -2.75
C LEU A 34 -10.16 -5.88 -1.40
N SER A 35 -10.27 -5.03 -0.37
CA SER A 35 -9.81 -5.38 0.97
C SER A 35 -10.65 -6.51 1.58
N ASN A 36 -11.96 -6.48 1.42
CA ASN A 36 -12.84 -7.55 1.89
C ASN A 36 -12.63 -8.85 1.12
N GLU A 37 -12.52 -8.80 -0.21
CA GLU A 37 -12.23 -9.97 -1.03
C GLU A 37 -10.87 -10.59 -0.64
N GLY A 38 -9.84 -9.76 -0.48
CA GLY A 38 -8.51 -10.20 -0.07
C GLY A 38 -8.48 -10.75 1.36
N LEU A 39 -9.26 -10.18 2.30
CA LEU A 39 -9.39 -10.74 3.65
C LEU A 39 -9.98 -12.15 3.61
N GLN A 40 -11.03 -12.40 2.81
CA GLN A 40 -11.61 -13.74 2.68
C GLN A 40 -10.57 -14.76 2.17
N GLU A 41 -9.77 -14.37 1.17
CA GLU A 41 -8.70 -15.23 0.65
C GLU A 41 -7.64 -15.53 1.72
N ARG A 42 -7.20 -14.51 2.47
CA ARG A 42 -6.20 -14.67 3.55
C ARG A 42 -6.74 -15.53 4.69
N MET A 43 -8.00 -15.33 5.09
CA MET A 43 -8.63 -16.12 6.13
C MET A 43 -8.78 -17.61 5.72
N ALA A 44 -9.06 -17.90 4.46
CA ALA A 44 -9.09 -19.27 3.95
C ALA A 44 -7.70 -19.94 4.01
N GLN A 45 -6.63 -19.18 3.82
CA GLN A 45 -5.25 -19.66 3.91
C GLN A 45 -4.79 -19.87 5.37
N LEU A 46 -5.12 -18.91 6.26
CA LEU A 46 -4.72 -18.95 7.68
C LEU A 46 -5.49 -20.01 8.46
N TYR A 47 -6.77 -20.16 8.18
CA TYR A 47 -7.71 -21.05 8.87
C TYR A 47 -8.44 -21.92 7.82
N PRO A 48 -7.82 -23.04 7.39
CA PRO A 48 -8.46 -23.96 6.43
C PRO A 48 -9.75 -24.59 6.98
N ASP A 49 -9.83 -24.81 8.30
CA ASP A 49 -11.04 -25.28 8.97
C ASP A 49 -12.11 -24.17 8.98
N GLU A 50 -13.31 -24.52 8.53
CA GLU A 50 -14.42 -23.56 8.38
C GLU A 50 -14.95 -23.05 9.71
N ALA A 51 -15.00 -23.89 10.72
CA ALA A 51 -15.50 -23.51 12.04
C ALA A 51 -14.52 -22.57 12.76
N GLU A 52 -13.22 -22.88 12.68
CA GLU A 52 -12.18 -22.02 13.21
C GLU A 52 -12.16 -20.66 12.48
N ARG A 53 -12.23 -20.67 11.14
CA ARG A 53 -12.31 -19.46 10.32
C ARG A 53 -13.51 -18.60 10.69
N ALA A 54 -14.70 -19.20 10.85
CA ALA A 54 -15.90 -18.49 11.24
C ALA A 54 -15.78 -17.87 12.64
N ALA A 55 -15.11 -18.53 13.58
CA ALA A 55 -14.87 -18.03 14.92
C ALA A 55 -13.88 -16.83 14.93
N LYS A 56 -12.89 -16.82 14.02
CA LYS A 56 -11.88 -15.76 13.93
C LYS A 56 -12.30 -14.58 13.06
N MET A 57 -13.16 -14.78 12.08
CA MET A 57 -13.56 -13.76 11.12
C MET A 57 -14.04 -12.44 11.76
N PRO A 58 -14.86 -12.42 12.84
CA PRO A 58 -15.32 -11.18 13.43
C PRO A 58 -14.18 -10.27 13.95
N GLU A 59 -13.12 -10.85 14.50
CA GLU A 59 -11.95 -10.12 14.99
C GLU A 59 -11.21 -9.43 13.83
N TYR A 60 -10.96 -10.17 12.75
CA TYR A 60 -10.29 -9.65 11.57
C TYR A 60 -11.14 -8.62 10.84
N GLN A 61 -12.45 -8.87 10.71
CA GLN A 61 -13.37 -7.91 10.06
C GLN A 61 -13.45 -6.59 10.82
N ALA A 62 -13.58 -6.64 12.14
CA ALA A 62 -13.61 -5.42 12.96
C ALA A 62 -12.32 -4.59 12.81
N ARG A 63 -11.17 -5.25 12.73
CA ARG A 63 -9.89 -4.57 12.49
C ARG A 63 -9.81 -4.00 11.08
N LEU A 64 -10.28 -4.72 10.07
CA LEU A 64 -10.31 -4.25 8.67
C LEU A 64 -11.17 -3.00 8.54
N ASP A 65 -12.39 -3.03 9.10
CA ASP A 65 -13.34 -1.92 9.05
C ASP A 65 -12.80 -0.68 9.76
N PHE A 66 -12.13 -0.86 10.89
CA PHE A 66 -11.46 0.21 11.62
C PHE A 66 -10.36 0.87 10.78
N GLU A 67 -9.48 0.07 10.16
CA GLU A 67 -8.40 0.59 9.32
C GLU A 67 -8.93 1.29 8.06
N LEU A 68 -9.92 0.69 7.38
CA LEU A 68 -10.56 1.30 6.21
C LEU A 68 -11.18 2.66 6.55
N GLY A 69 -11.84 2.77 7.71
CA GLY A 69 -12.41 4.04 8.17
C GLY A 69 -11.34 5.14 8.29
N ILE A 70 -10.18 4.83 8.85
CA ILE A 70 -9.07 5.78 8.98
C ILE A 70 -8.46 6.12 7.63
N ILE A 71 -8.20 5.12 6.77
CA ILE A 71 -7.60 5.33 5.44
C ILE A 71 -8.48 6.23 4.59
N ILE A 72 -9.80 6.01 4.61
CA ILE A 72 -10.79 6.82 3.87
C ILE A 72 -10.85 8.23 4.44
N GLN A 73 -10.97 8.37 5.77
CA GLN A 73 -10.99 9.67 6.44
C GLN A 73 -9.75 10.52 6.12
N MET A 74 -8.59 9.89 6.03
CA MET A 74 -7.33 10.57 5.71
C MET A 74 -7.08 10.75 4.20
N GLN A 75 -8.00 10.31 3.35
CA GLN A 75 -7.96 10.45 1.89
C GLN A 75 -6.79 9.71 1.21
N PHE A 76 -6.44 8.52 1.71
CA PHE A 76 -5.39 7.68 1.15
C PHE A 76 -5.83 6.41 0.39
N PRO A 77 -7.11 6.18 0.02
CA PRO A 77 -7.50 5.00 -0.77
C PRO A 77 -6.71 4.86 -2.06
N GLY A 78 -6.51 5.95 -2.80
CA GLY A 78 -5.73 5.94 -4.04
C GLY A 78 -4.28 5.52 -3.84
N TYR A 79 -3.66 5.92 -2.73
CA TYR A 79 -2.29 5.52 -2.38
C TYR A 79 -2.18 3.99 -2.19
N PHE A 80 -3.08 3.40 -1.40
CA PHE A 80 -3.11 1.96 -1.17
C PHE A 80 -3.35 1.18 -2.47
N LEU A 81 -4.26 1.66 -3.32
CA LEU A 81 -4.56 1.01 -4.60
C LEU A 81 -3.38 1.06 -5.57
N ILE A 82 -2.64 2.17 -5.63
CA ILE A 82 -1.42 2.29 -6.45
C ILE A 82 -0.35 1.32 -5.95
N VAL A 83 -0.11 1.27 -4.64
CA VAL A 83 0.89 0.39 -4.06
C VAL A 83 0.52 -1.08 -4.28
N GLN A 84 -0.74 -1.44 -4.05
CA GLN A 84 -1.27 -2.78 -4.32
C GLN A 84 -1.08 -3.18 -5.78
N ASP A 85 -1.34 -2.28 -6.71
CA ASP A 85 -1.26 -2.53 -8.14
C ASP A 85 0.16 -2.92 -8.57
N PHE A 86 1.16 -2.09 -8.28
CA PHE A 86 2.51 -2.38 -8.74
C PHE A 86 3.17 -3.55 -8.00
N ILE A 87 2.82 -3.79 -6.73
CA ILE A 87 3.32 -4.96 -6.00
C ILE A 87 2.74 -6.25 -6.59
N ASN A 88 1.44 -6.28 -6.84
CA ASN A 88 0.81 -7.46 -7.42
C ASN A 88 1.25 -7.68 -8.88
N TRP A 89 1.43 -6.60 -9.65
CA TRP A 89 2.03 -6.69 -10.97
C TRP A 89 3.44 -7.32 -10.90
N ALA A 90 4.28 -6.86 -9.98
CA ALA A 90 5.62 -7.40 -9.80
C ALA A 90 5.61 -8.90 -9.48
N LYS A 91 4.78 -9.32 -8.51
CA LYS A 91 4.59 -10.73 -8.13
C LYS A 91 4.14 -11.59 -9.32
N GLN A 92 3.22 -11.08 -10.15
CA GLN A 92 2.70 -11.78 -11.33
C GLN A 92 3.66 -11.81 -12.52
N ASN A 93 4.60 -10.87 -12.59
CA ASN A 93 5.56 -10.74 -13.69
C ASN A 93 6.97 -11.22 -13.34
N GLY A 94 7.10 -12.12 -12.36
CA GLY A 94 8.37 -12.75 -12.01
C GLY A 94 9.39 -11.82 -11.35
N CYS A 95 8.92 -10.76 -10.70
CA CYS A 95 9.75 -9.93 -9.83
C CYS A 95 9.41 -10.25 -8.37
N PRO A 96 10.24 -11.02 -7.66
CA PRO A 96 10.02 -11.30 -6.25
C PRO A 96 9.94 -10.03 -5.41
N VAL A 97 8.98 -10.01 -4.49
CA VAL A 97 8.73 -8.90 -3.57
C VAL A 97 8.88 -9.42 -2.14
N GLY A 98 9.53 -8.64 -1.30
CA GLY A 98 9.67 -8.96 0.13
C GLY A 98 8.33 -8.95 0.87
N PRO A 99 8.26 -9.57 2.07
CA PRO A 99 7.00 -9.72 2.83
C PRO A 99 6.45 -8.41 3.40
N GLY A 100 7.17 -7.33 3.22
CA GLY A 100 6.90 -6.03 3.83
C GLY A 100 7.75 -5.80 5.07
N ARG A 101 8.03 -4.53 5.35
CA ARG A 101 8.82 -4.08 6.51
C ARG A 101 8.34 -2.71 6.99
N GLY A 102 8.93 -2.21 8.06
CA GLY A 102 8.56 -0.92 8.62
C GLY A 102 7.15 -0.92 9.23
N SER A 103 6.57 0.25 9.34
CA SER A 103 5.26 0.46 9.95
C SER A 103 4.09 -0.11 9.13
N GLY A 104 4.24 -0.17 7.80
CA GLY A 104 3.21 -0.69 6.88
C GLY A 104 2.83 -2.16 7.14
N ALA A 105 3.75 -2.95 7.74
CA ALA A 105 3.47 -4.32 8.16
C ALA A 105 2.38 -4.41 9.25
N GLY A 106 2.05 -3.30 9.93
CA GLY A 106 0.98 -3.24 10.93
C GLY A 106 -0.43 -3.09 10.36
N SER A 107 -0.59 -2.97 9.03
CA SER A 107 -1.89 -2.79 8.39
C SER A 107 -2.49 -4.10 7.90
N LEU A 108 -3.70 -4.41 8.38
CA LEU A 108 -4.50 -5.54 7.90
C LEU A 108 -5.05 -5.28 6.49
N VAL A 109 -5.36 -4.03 6.15
CA VAL A 109 -5.72 -3.64 4.78
C VAL A 109 -4.57 -3.94 3.82
N ALA A 110 -3.32 -3.58 4.18
CA ALA A 110 -2.16 -3.91 3.37
C ALA A 110 -1.94 -5.42 3.22
N TYR A 111 -2.17 -6.20 4.27
CA TYR A 111 -2.10 -7.65 4.24
C TYR A 111 -3.18 -8.26 3.34
N SER A 112 -4.41 -7.79 3.43
CA SER A 112 -5.54 -8.21 2.59
C SER A 112 -5.30 -7.90 1.11
N LEU A 113 -4.76 -6.73 0.80
CA LEU A 113 -4.40 -6.31 -0.56
C LEU A 113 -3.13 -6.98 -1.12
N LYS A 114 -2.49 -7.87 -0.36
CA LYS A 114 -1.24 -8.56 -0.74
C LYS A 114 -0.05 -7.59 -0.92
N ILE A 115 -0.13 -6.41 -0.31
CA ILE A 115 0.99 -5.47 -0.19
C ILE A 115 2.04 -6.05 0.76
N THR A 116 1.59 -6.59 1.89
CA THR A 116 2.43 -7.29 2.86
C THR A 116 2.02 -8.75 2.98
N ASP A 117 2.92 -9.60 3.47
CA ASP A 117 2.68 -11.03 3.68
C ASP A 117 2.83 -11.43 5.17
N LEU A 118 2.76 -10.43 6.07
CA LEU A 118 2.77 -10.59 7.52
C LEU A 118 1.38 -10.32 8.09
N ASP A 119 0.82 -11.26 8.84
CA ASP A 119 -0.45 -11.09 9.53
C ASP A 119 -0.27 -10.18 10.77
N PRO A 120 -0.81 -8.96 10.76
CA PRO A 120 -0.59 -8.00 11.83
C PRO A 120 -1.26 -8.39 13.15
N LEU A 121 -2.35 -9.17 13.13
CA LEU A 121 -3.02 -9.62 14.34
C LEU A 121 -2.19 -10.71 15.04
N LYS A 122 -1.69 -11.67 14.28
CA LYS A 122 -0.84 -12.75 14.80
C LYS A 122 0.41 -12.23 15.52
N TYR A 123 0.99 -11.15 15.04
CA TYR A 123 2.21 -10.55 15.60
C TYR A 123 1.93 -9.32 16.47
N ALA A 124 0.67 -9.04 16.80
CA ALA A 124 0.24 -7.88 17.61
C ALA A 124 0.82 -6.54 17.12
N LEU A 125 0.86 -6.35 15.81
CA LEU A 125 1.36 -5.12 15.19
C LEU A 125 0.27 -4.03 15.22
N LEU A 126 0.70 -2.81 15.55
CA LEU A 126 -0.19 -1.66 15.71
C LEU A 126 -0.32 -0.88 14.40
N PHE A 127 -1.55 -0.68 13.93
CA PHE A 127 -1.85 0.14 12.76
C PHE A 127 -1.55 1.62 12.98
N GLU A 128 -1.72 2.12 14.20
CA GLU A 128 -1.52 3.52 14.59
C GLU A 128 -0.05 3.96 14.44
N ARG A 129 0.88 3.02 14.34
CA ARG A 129 2.29 3.30 14.03
C ARG A 129 2.49 3.60 12.54
N PHE A 130 1.61 3.09 11.69
CA PHE A 130 1.65 3.29 10.25
C PHE A 130 0.83 4.51 9.84
N LEU A 131 -0.43 4.59 10.29
CA LEU A 131 -1.34 5.67 9.97
C LEU A 131 -2.07 6.12 11.24
N ASN A 132 -1.97 7.42 11.54
CA ASN A 132 -2.61 8.01 12.71
C ASN A 132 -3.19 9.38 12.33
N PRO A 133 -4.51 9.60 12.50
CA PRO A 133 -5.16 10.89 12.21
C PRO A 133 -4.57 12.07 12.99
N GLU A 134 -3.97 11.83 14.15
CA GLU A 134 -3.31 12.87 14.96
C GLU A 134 -1.96 13.30 14.40
N ARG A 135 -1.35 12.48 13.54
CA ARG A 135 -0.11 12.77 12.82
C ARG A 135 -0.42 13.01 11.35
N VAL A 136 -0.42 14.25 10.93
CA VAL A 136 -0.62 14.63 9.53
C VAL A 136 0.64 14.30 8.72
N SER A 137 0.92 13.01 8.54
CA SER A 137 2.01 12.54 7.67
C SER A 137 1.42 11.56 6.65
N MET A 138 1.93 11.64 5.42
CA MET A 138 1.59 10.68 4.38
C MET A 138 2.11 9.29 4.79
N PRO A 139 1.32 8.21 4.59
CA PRO A 139 1.80 6.86 4.83
C PRO A 139 2.96 6.54 3.88
N ASP A 140 3.90 5.72 4.36
CA ASP A 140 5.07 5.30 3.59
C ASP A 140 5.20 3.77 3.66
N PHE A 141 5.10 3.12 2.50
CA PHE A 141 5.36 1.69 2.36
C PHE A 141 6.80 1.44 1.93
N ASP A 142 7.55 0.80 2.79
CA ASP A 142 8.86 0.26 2.48
C ASP A 142 8.72 -1.07 1.74
N VAL A 143 9.08 -1.10 0.45
CA VAL A 143 8.93 -2.30 -0.41
C VAL A 143 10.28 -2.74 -0.93
N ASP A 144 10.62 -4.01 -0.70
CA ASP A 144 11.84 -4.63 -1.19
C ASP A 144 11.56 -5.44 -2.45
N PHE A 145 12.14 -5.04 -3.58
CA PHE A 145 12.07 -5.77 -4.85
C PHE A 145 13.37 -6.51 -5.14
N CYS A 146 13.27 -7.62 -5.86
CA CYS A 146 14.44 -8.28 -6.43
C CYS A 146 15.30 -7.28 -7.22
N GLN A 147 16.57 -7.18 -6.88
CA GLN A 147 17.51 -6.21 -7.47
C GLN A 147 17.58 -6.33 -8.99
N ALA A 148 17.60 -7.54 -9.53
CA ALA A 148 17.69 -7.79 -10.97
C ALA A 148 16.45 -7.31 -11.75
N ASN A 149 15.25 -7.35 -11.13
CA ASN A 149 13.98 -7.06 -11.80
C ASN A 149 13.33 -5.73 -11.37
N ARG A 150 13.90 -5.04 -10.39
CA ARG A 150 13.37 -3.77 -9.87
C ARG A 150 13.13 -2.73 -10.98
N GLY A 151 14.03 -2.65 -11.96
CA GLY A 151 13.91 -1.70 -13.07
C GLY A 151 12.62 -1.87 -13.86
N ARG A 152 12.16 -3.11 -14.06
CA ARG A 152 10.89 -3.41 -14.75
C ARG A 152 9.67 -2.90 -14.01
N VAL A 153 9.70 -2.96 -12.67
CA VAL A 153 8.60 -2.43 -11.84
C VAL A 153 8.53 -0.91 -11.94
N ILE A 154 9.70 -0.24 -11.89
CA ILE A 154 9.76 1.22 -12.06
C ILE A 154 9.21 1.64 -13.42
N GLU A 155 9.56 0.88 -14.48
CA GLU A 155 9.08 1.16 -15.83
C GLU A 155 7.56 0.97 -15.95
N TYR A 156 7.01 -0.12 -15.41
CA TYR A 156 5.56 -0.33 -15.33
C TYR A 156 4.83 0.83 -14.65
N VAL A 157 5.33 1.31 -13.50
CA VAL A 157 4.70 2.42 -12.77
C VAL A 157 4.78 3.71 -13.59
N ARG A 158 5.90 3.97 -14.26
CA ARG A 158 6.07 5.14 -15.15
C ARG A 158 5.13 5.11 -16.36
N GLU A 159 4.96 3.96 -16.98
CA GLU A 159 4.05 3.79 -18.11
C GLU A 159 2.59 3.96 -17.69
N LYS A 160 2.21 3.39 -16.54
CA LYS A 160 0.82 3.38 -16.07
C LYS A 160 0.37 4.71 -15.47
N TYR A 161 1.21 5.36 -14.68
CA TYR A 161 0.86 6.55 -13.90
C TYR A 161 1.50 7.86 -14.42
N GLY A 162 2.33 7.77 -15.44
CA GLY A 162 3.04 8.90 -16.02
C GLY A 162 4.48 9.05 -15.52
N ALA A 163 5.37 9.48 -16.40
CA ALA A 163 6.80 9.61 -16.10
C ALA A 163 7.07 10.66 -15.01
N GLU A 164 6.26 11.69 -14.94
CA GLU A 164 6.34 12.76 -13.93
C GLU A 164 5.84 12.33 -12.53
N ALA A 165 5.07 11.24 -12.44
CA ALA A 165 4.61 10.68 -11.17
C ALA A 165 5.66 9.79 -10.48
N VAL A 166 6.76 9.48 -11.16
CA VAL A 166 7.81 8.57 -10.68
C VAL A 166 9.16 9.27 -10.67
N SER A 167 9.74 9.42 -9.50
CA SER A 167 11.05 10.05 -9.31
C SER A 167 11.99 9.13 -8.53
N GLN A 168 13.26 9.18 -8.87
CA GLN A 168 14.32 8.55 -8.08
C GLN A 168 15.00 9.60 -7.21
N ILE A 169 15.21 9.26 -5.94
CA ILE A 169 16.02 10.08 -5.05
C ILE A 169 17.48 9.77 -5.32
N VAL A 170 18.25 10.81 -5.72
CA VAL A 170 19.68 10.68 -5.91
C VAL A 170 20.38 10.77 -4.58
N THR A 171 21.05 9.68 -4.17
CA THR A 171 21.95 9.68 -3.01
C THR A 171 23.39 9.76 -3.51
N PHE A 172 24.15 10.70 -2.98
CA PHE A 172 25.59 10.80 -3.24
C PHE A 172 26.33 10.09 -2.09
N GLY A 173 27.02 8.98 -2.40
CA GLY A 173 27.92 8.31 -1.47
C GLY A 173 29.36 8.63 -1.85
N THR A 174 30.20 9.00 -0.89
CA THR A 174 31.67 8.95 -1.05
C THR A 174 32.11 7.54 -0.69
N MET A 175 32.83 6.89 -1.62
CA MET A 175 33.58 5.67 -1.33
C MET A 175 34.88 6.03 -0.60
#